data_4733cea8e59f2fdc21c258a4a4637e30
#
_entry.id   4733cea8e59f2fdc21c258a4a4637e30
#
_cell.length_a   1.000
_cell.length_b   1.000
_cell.length_c   1.000
_cell.angle_alpha   90.00
_cell.angle_beta   90.00
_cell.angle_gamma   90.00
#
_symmetry.space_group_name_H-M   'P 1'
#
loop_
_entity.id
_entity.type
_entity.pdbx_description
1 polymer ?
#
loop_
_entity_poly.entity_id
_entity_poly.type
_entity_poly.pdbx_seq_one_letter_code
_entity_poly.pdbx_strand_id
1 'polypeptide(L)'
;DRSVSRGLGDVYKRQKEIELADPFENMGAQLIKEVASKTNDVAGDGTTTATVLAQAMVHEGMKNLEAGANPIILRKGMKKATEAAVEAIAEMSSKVTGRDQIAKVAAISAADEEVGELVADAMEKVSNDGVITIEESKTMKTELDLVEGMQFDRGYLSAYFSTDMEKMVAELDDPYILITDKKITNIQEILPLLEQIVQSGK
;
A
#
# COMPACT_ATOMS: atom_id res chain seq x y z
N ASP A 1 6.20 8.07 -24.86
CA ASP A 1 6.25 7.59 -23.48
C ASP A 1 5.39 8.38 -22.51
N ARG A 2 4.11 8.48 -22.83
CA ARG A 2 3.18 9.31 -22.06
C ARG A 2 2.07 8.53 -21.33
N SER A 3 2.05 7.23 -21.41
CA SER A 3 0.86 6.47 -21.03
C SER A 3 0.99 5.57 -19.79
N VAL A 4 2.16 5.33 -19.24
CA VAL A 4 2.34 4.31 -18.18
C VAL A 4 2.49 4.89 -16.77
N SER A 5 2.43 6.21 -16.60
CA SER A 5 2.87 6.81 -15.33
C SER A 5 1.81 7.59 -14.54
N ARG A 6 0.51 7.44 -14.82
CA ARG A 6 -0.46 8.33 -14.18
C ARG A 6 -0.97 7.88 -12.80
N GLY A 7 -0.79 6.63 -12.42
CA GLY A 7 -1.13 6.16 -11.08
C GLY A 7 0.12 5.98 -10.21
N LEU A 8 0.79 4.85 -10.31
CA LEU A 8 1.97 4.51 -9.50
C LEU A 8 3.21 5.33 -9.82
N GLY A 9 3.44 5.67 -11.11
CA GLY A 9 4.57 6.48 -11.53
C GLY A 9 4.50 7.94 -11.06
N ASP A 10 3.30 8.49 -10.90
CA ASP A 10 3.09 9.88 -10.49
C ASP A 10 3.47 10.12 -9.01
N VAL A 11 3.22 9.14 -8.15
CA VAL A 11 3.60 9.21 -6.73
C VAL A 11 5.11 9.12 -6.59
N TYR A 12 5.75 8.19 -7.27
CA TYR A 12 7.20 8.01 -7.22
C TYR A 12 7.95 9.21 -7.82
N LYS A 13 7.48 9.76 -8.94
CA LYS A 13 8.06 10.96 -9.56
C LYS A 13 7.88 12.19 -8.69
N ARG A 14 6.69 12.40 -8.11
CA ARG A 14 6.43 13.53 -7.22
C ARG A 14 7.16 13.45 -5.90
N GLN A 15 7.49 12.27 -5.43
CA GLN A 15 8.28 12.09 -4.21
C GLN A 15 9.77 12.38 -4.40
N LYS A 16 10.35 12.17 -5.58
CA LYS A 16 11.80 12.26 -5.79
C LYS A 16 12.28 13.46 -6.58
N GLU A 17 11.45 14.09 -7.41
CA GLU A 17 11.92 15.02 -8.43
C GLU A 17 11.64 16.50 -8.16
N ILE A 18 10.99 16.86 -7.05
CA ILE A 18 10.71 18.28 -6.76
C ILE A 18 11.80 18.81 -5.84
N GLU A 19 12.88 19.32 -6.45
CA GLU A 19 13.86 20.17 -5.82
C GLU A 19 13.87 21.52 -6.55
N LEU A 20 13.53 22.59 -5.82
CA LEU A 20 13.56 23.94 -6.35
C LEU A 20 14.90 24.60 -6.01
N ALA A 21 15.37 25.44 -6.91
CA ALA A 21 16.66 26.13 -6.76
C ALA A 21 16.66 27.13 -5.59
N ASP A 22 15.53 27.77 -5.33
CA ASP A 22 15.37 28.68 -4.19
C ASP A 22 15.11 27.89 -2.91
N PRO A 23 15.91 28.07 -1.84
CA PRO A 23 15.75 27.34 -0.59
C PRO A 23 14.39 27.56 0.12
N PHE A 24 13.82 28.75 -0.01
CA PHE A 24 12.53 29.09 0.62
C PHE A 24 11.37 28.46 -0.14
N GLU A 25 11.40 28.53 -1.47
CA GLU A 25 10.43 27.84 -2.32
C GLU A 25 10.51 26.32 -2.12
N ASN A 26 11.73 25.79 -1.99
CA ASN A 26 11.94 24.37 -1.76
C ASN A 26 11.38 23.88 -0.42
N MET A 27 11.47 24.71 0.65
CA MET A 27 10.80 24.38 1.92
C MET A 27 9.29 24.24 1.75
N GLY A 28 8.66 25.15 1.01
CA GLY A 28 7.23 25.06 0.68
C GLY A 28 6.89 23.77 -0.11
N ALA A 29 7.69 23.47 -1.12
CA ALA A 29 7.54 22.27 -1.92
C ALA A 29 7.66 20.98 -1.09
N GLN A 30 8.60 20.93 -0.13
CA GLN A 30 8.75 19.77 0.76
C GLN A 30 7.55 19.59 1.69
N LEU A 31 6.94 20.67 2.21
CA LEU A 31 5.72 20.58 3.02
C LEU A 31 4.53 20.05 2.22
N ILE A 32 4.36 20.50 0.98
CA ILE A 32 3.29 20.00 0.11
C ILE A 32 3.55 18.54 -0.31
N LYS A 33 4.81 18.16 -0.54
CA LYS A 33 5.22 16.78 -0.79
C LYS A 33 4.84 15.86 0.37
N GLU A 34 4.99 16.31 1.62
CA GLU A 34 4.57 15.55 2.81
C GLU A 34 3.07 15.26 2.80
N VAL A 35 2.23 16.21 2.36
CA VAL A 35 0.77 16.00 2.21
C VAL A 35 0.48 14.89 1.21
N ALA A 36 1.11 14.92 0.03
CA ALA A 36 0.95 13.89 -0.99
C ALA A 36 1.41 12.50 -0.49
N SER A 37 2.57 12.44 0.19
CA SER A 37 3.11 11.19 0.73
C SER A 37 2.18 10.57 1.77
N LYS A 38 1.71 11.36 2.74
CA LYS A 38 0.77 10.87 3.76
C LYS A 38 -0.56 10.40 3.16
N THR A 39 -1.05 11.08 2.13
CA THR A 39 -2.26 10.66 1.44
C THR A 39 -2.05 9.30 0.74
N ASN A 40 -0.91 9.12 0.09
CA ASN A 40 -0.56 7.85 -0.54
C ASN A 40 -0.43 6.71 0.48
N ASP A 41 0.22 6.96 1.60
CA ASP A 41 0.44 5.95 2.65
C ASP A 41 -0.88 5.45 3.27
N VAL A 42 -1.89 6.30 3.33
CA VAL A 42 -3.20 5.98 3.93
C VAL A 42 -4.19 5.42 2.91
N ALA A 43 -4.26 6.00 1.72
CA ALA A 43 -5.30 5.72 0.73
C ALA A 43 -4.79 5.11 -0.58
N GLY A 44 -3.49 5.18 -0.87
CA GLY A 44 -2.90 4.71 -2.13
C GLY A 44 -3.28 5.55 -3.36
N ASP A 45 -4.15 6.54 -3.21
CA ASP A 45 -4.66 7.40 -4.28
C ASP A 45 -5.03 8.80 -3.74
N GLY A 46 -5.41 9.72 -4.64
CA GLY A 46 -5.88 11.05 -4.28
C GLY A 46 -4.76 12.07 -3.95
N THR A 47 -3.52 11.77 -4.26
CA THR A 47 -2.37 12.65 -3.96
C THR A 47 -2.47 14.01 -4.64
N THR A 48 -2.97 14.05 -5.89
CA THR A 48 -3.20 15.29 -6.63
C THR A 48 -4.29 16.13 -6.00
N THR A 49 -5.42 15.51 -5.64
CA THR A 49 -6.54 16.18 -4.97
C THR A 49 -6.10 16.76 -3.63
N ALA A 50 -5.38 16.00 -2.82
CA ALA A 50 -4.83 16.46 -1.55
C ALA A 50 -3.89 17.65 -1.72
N THR A 51 -3.03 17.63 -2.74
CA THR A 51 -2.10 18.74 -3.06
C THR A 51 -2.86 20.01 -3.44
N VAL A 52 -3.89 19.90 -4.30
CA VAL A 52 -4.72 21.04 -4.72
C VAL A 52 -5.50 21.63 -3.54
N LEU A 53 -6.06 20.75 -2.68
CA LEU A 53 -6.74 21.20 -1.46
C LEU A 53 -5.78 21.92 -0.50
N ALA A 54 -4.58 21.37 -0.30
CA ALA A 54 -3.57 22.01 0.54
C ALA A 54 -3.17 23.38 -0.01
N GLN A 55 -2.95 23.51 -1.31
CA GLN A 55 -2.68 24.79 -1.96
C GLN A 55 -3.81 25.79 -1.71
N ALA A 56 -5.06 25.40 -1.91
CA ALA A 56 -6.22 26.26 -1.69
C ALA A 56 -6.32 26.71 -0.23
N MET A 57 -6.12 25.80 0.73
CA MET A 57 -6.15 26.13 2.16
C MET A 57 -5.02 27.09 2.55
N VAL A 58 -3.83 26.93 2.00
CA VAL A 58 -2.71 27.85 2.26
C VAL A 58 -3.01 29.23 1.70
N HIS A 59 -3.48 29.33 0.44
CA HIS A 59 -3.82 30.61 -0.17
C HIS A 59 -4.90 31.37 0.62
N GLU A 60 -5.99 30.71 0.99
CA GLU A 60 -7.06 31.35 1.76
C GLU A 60 -6.62 31.65 3.21
N GLY A 61 -5.82 30.78 3.80
CA GLY A 61 -5.22 31.00 5.12
C GLY A 61 -4.32 32.23 5.16
N MET A 62 -3.46 32.39 4.16
CA MET A 62 -2.57 33.56 4.05
C MET A 62 -3.33 34.86 3.93
N LYS A 63 -4.37 34.94 3.11
CA LYS A 63 -5.23 36.12 2.99
C LYS A 63 -5.82 36.53 4.34
N ASN A 64 -6.27 35.58 5.14
CA ASN A 64 -6.81 35.82 6.47
C ASN A 64 -5.74 36.31 7.45
N LEU A 65 -4.53 35.74 7.38
CA LEU A 65 -3.41 36.19 8.22
C LEU A 65 -2.96 37.61 7.88
N GLU A 66 -2.89 37.95 6.60
CA GLU A 66 -2.58 39.33 6.13
C GLU A 66 -3.65 40.35 6.57
N ALA A 67 -4.91 39.91 6.66
CA ALA A 67 -6.00 40.68 7.21
C ALA A 67 -5.97 40.81 8.76
N GLY A 68 -4.97 40.23 9.43
CA GLY A 68 -4.80 40.35 10.88
C GLY A 68 -5.50 39.26 11.69
N ALA A 69 -5.94 38.15 11.07
CA ALA A 69 -6.54 37.04 11.79
C ALA A 69 -5.51 36.36 12.72
N ASN A 70 -5.97 35.94 13.90
CA ASN A 70 -5.11 35.21 14.83
C ASN A 70 -4.87 33.76 14.30
N PRO A 71 -3.60 33.36 14.07
CA PRO A 71 -3.28 32.05 13.49
C PRO A 71 -3.74 30.88 14.34
N ILE A 72 -3.78 31.02 15.67
CA ILE A 72 -4.25 29.97 16.58
C ILE A 72 -5.76 29.74 16.42
N ILE A 73 -6.52 30.83 16.26
CA ILE A 73 -7.96 30.75 16.04
C ILE A 73 -8.25 30.20 14.66
N LEU A 74 -7.50 30.65 13.64
CA LEU A 74 -7.61 30.13 12.27
C LEU A 74 -7.39 28.63 12.24
N ARG A 75 -6.33 28.13 12.87
CA ARG A 75 -6.05 26.69 12.98
C ARG A 75 -7.18 25.90 13.63
N LYS A 76 -7.78 26.43 14.70
CA LYS A 76 -8.94 25.79 15.35
C LYS A 76 -10.16 25.75 14.43
N GLY A 77 -10.38 26.80 13.65
CA GLY A 77 -11.44 26.86 12.64
C GLY A 77 -11.23 25.82 11.53
N MET A 78 -10.03 25.75 10.98
CA MET A 78 -9.67 24.77 9.96
C MET A 78 -9.88 23.33 10.47
N LYS A 79 -9.47 23.03 11.70
CA LYS A 79 -9.69 21.70 12.29
C LYS A 79 -11.17 21.34 12.35
N LYS A 80 -12.03 22.24 12.85
CA LYS A 80 -13.48 22.02 12.90
C LYS A 80 -14.10 21.86 11.51
N ALA A 81 -13.66 22.64 10.54
CA ALA A 81 -14.12 22.54 9.16
C ALA A 81 -13.73 21.19 8.53
N THR A 82 -12.51 20.72 8.81
CA THR A 82 -12.05 19.41 8.35
C THR A 82 -12.88 18.28 8.96
N GLU A 83 -13.13 18.32 10.27
CA GLU A 83 -13.95 17.33 10.97
C GLU A 83 -15.37 17.26 10.36
N ALA A 84 -16.01 18.41 10.15
CA ALA A 84 -17.34 18.46 9.52
C ALA A 84 -17.34 17.99 8.05
N ALA A 85 -16.28 18.32 7.31
CA ALA A 85 -16.15 17.85 5.91
C ALA A 85 -15.96 16.34 5.83
N VAL A 86 -15.16 15.75 6.73
CA VAL A 86 -14.94 14.30 6.81
C VAL A 86 -16.26 13.58 7.14
N GLU A 87 -17.03 14.10 8.09
CA GLU A 87 -18.33 13.55 8.47
C GLU A 87 -19.32 13.59 7.29
N ALA A 88 -19.43 14.71 6.60
CA ALA A 88 -20.28 14.84 5.42
C ALA A 88 -19.85 13.93 4.26
N ILE A 89 -18.55 13.76 4.03
CA ILE A 89 -18.03 12.83 3.02
C ILE A 89 -18.34 11.38 3.40
N ALA A 90 -18.23 11.03 4.68
CA ALA A 90 -18.55 9.68 5.16
C ALA A 90 -20.04 9.35 4.95
N GLU A 91 -20.95 10.31 5.18
CA GLU A 91 -22.38 10.17 4.91
C GLU A 91 -22.71 9.97 3.43
N MET A 92 -21.96 10.66 2.54
CA MET A 92 -22.13 10.53 1.09
C MET A 92 -21.47 9.29 0.50
N SER A 93 -20.57 8.65 1.22
CA SER A 93 -19.83 7.50 0.74
C SER A 93 -20.73 6.26 0.63
N SER A 94 -20.46 5.43 -0.37
CA SER A 94 -21.08 4.12 -0.51
C SER A 94 -20.01 3.03 -0.56
N LYS A 95 -20.32 1.87 0.06
CA LYS A 95 -19.39 0.74 0.03
C LYS A 95 -19.30 0.17 -1.39
N VAL A 96 -18.08 -0.07 -1.82
CA VAL A 96 -17.80 -0.77 -3.06
C VAL A 96 -18.10 -2.26 -2.85
N THR A 97 -19.00 -2.80 -3.66
CA THR A 97 -19.42 -4.21 -3.60
C THR A 97 -19.49 -4.78 -5.01
N GLY A 98 -18.86 -5.96 -5.17
CA GLY A 98 -18.88 -6.67 -6.45
C GLY A 98 -17.78 -6.24 -7.44
N ARG A 99 -17.49 -7.16 -8.36
CA ARG A 99 -16.41 -7.07 -9.32
C ARG A 99 -16.45 -5.80 -10.18
N ASP A 100 -17.62 -5.46 -10.72
CA ASP A 100 -17.75 -4.31 -11.63
C ASP A 100 -17.43 -2.96 -10.97
N GLN A 101 -17.78 -2.81 -9.69
CA GLN A 101 -17.45 -1.60 -8.95
C GLN A 101 -15.97 -1.54 -8.60
N ILE A 102 -15.37 -2.69 -8.25
CA ILE A 102 -13.92 -2.80 -8.01
C ILE A 102 -13.16 -2.45 -9.29
N ALA A 103 -13.57 -3.00 -10.44
CA ALA A 103 -12.96 -2.69 -11.74
C ALA A 103 -12.99 -1.19 -12.05
N LYS A 104 -14.13 -0.53 -11.82
CA LYS A 104 -14.27 0.92 -12.04
C LYS A 104 -13.37 1.75 -11.12
N VAL A 105 -13.29 1.41 -9.84
CA VAL A 105 -12.41 2.11 -8.88
C VAL A 105 -10.95 1.92 -9.26
N ALA A 106 -10.56 0.70 -9.60
CA ALA A 106 -9.19 0.39 -10.02
C ALA A 106 -8.84 1.08 -11.36
N ALA A 107 -9.77 1.09 -12.33
CA ALA A 107 -9.58 1.78 -13.61
C ALA A 107 -9.40 3.30 -13.44
N ILE A 108 -10.15 3.93 -12.54
CA ILE A 108 -9.98 5.36 -12.22
C ILE A 108 -8.59 5.61 -11.62
N SER A 109 -8.16 4.79 -10.68
CA SER A 109 -6.87 4.93 -10.02
C SER A 109 -5.69 4.70 -10.98
N ALA A 110 -5.78 3.67 -11.83
CA ALA A 110 -4.77 3.35 -12.84
C ALA A 110 -4.83 4.27 -14.06
N ALA A 111 -5.96 4.95 -14.30
CA ALA A 111 -6.31 5.65 -15.53
C ALA A 111 -6.28 4.71 -16.76
N ASP A 112 -6.61 3.43 -16.55
CA ASP A 112 -6.58 2.38 -17.55
C ASP A 112 -7.66 1.33 -17.23
N GLU A 113 -8.56 1.08 -18.17
CA GLU A 113 -9.68 0.15 -18.00
C GLU A 113 -9.19 -1.32 -17.96
N GLU A 114 -8.18 -1.67 -18.76
CA GLU A 114 -7.64 -3.02 -18.82
C GLU A 114 -6.99 -3.40 -17.48
N VAL A 115 -6.22 -2.49 -16.89
CA VAL A 115 -5.65 -2.66 -15.54
C VAL A 115 -6.75 -2.78 -14.48
N GLY A 116 -7.83 -2.00 -14.63
CA GLY A 116 -9.00 -2.08 -13.73
C GLY A 116 -9.64 -3.45 -13.73
N GLU A 117 -9.84 -4.04 -14.91
CA GLU A 117 -10.38 -5.39 -15.04
C GLU A 117 -9.45 -6.46 -14.45
N LEU A 118 -8.14 -6.36 -14.72
CA LEU A 118 -7.14 -7.28 -14.14
C LEU A 118 -7.11 -7.25 -12.61
N VAL A 119 -7.20 -6.07 -12.02
CA VAL A 119 -7.26 -5.92 -10.56
C VAL A 119 -8.55 -6.53 -10.00
N ALA A 120 -9.69 -6.33 -10.68
CA ALA A 120 -10.95 -6.92 -10.26
C ALA A 120 -10.93 -8.45 -10.36
N ASP A 121 -10.34 -9.02 -11.40
CA ASP A 121 -10.14 -10.46 -11.56
C ASP A 121 -9.21 -11.03 -10.48
N ALA A 122 -8.16 -10.29 -10.13
CA ALA A 122 -7.29 -10.65 -9.03
C ALA A 122 -8.05 -10.69 -7.70
N MET A 123 -8.81 -9.64 -7.38
CA MET A 123 -9.63 -9.54 -6.15
C MET A 123 -10.64 -10.69 -6.04
N GLU A 124 -11.28 -11.06 -7.15
CA GLU A 124 -12.22 -12.19 -7.16
C GLU A 124 -11.54 -13.52 -6.84
N LYS A 125 -10.31 -13.72 -7.31
CA LYS A 125 -9.54 -14.95 -7.09
C LYS A 125 -8.95 -15.06 -5.69
N VAL A 126 -8.43 -13.94 -5.13
CA VAL A 126 -7.75 -13.96 -3.82
C VAL A 126 -8.67 -13.68 -2.64
N SER A 127 -9.95 -13.38 -2.89
CA SER A 127 -10.92 -12.95 -1.86
C SER A 127 -10.54 -11.63 -1.15
N ASN A 128 -11.38 -11.23 -0.19
CA ASN A 128 -11.20 -9.94 0.51
C ASN A 128 -9.96 -9.86 1.41
N ASP A 129 -9.40 -10.99 1.79
CA ASP A 129 -8.23 -11.08 2.68
C ASP A 129 -6.92 -11.29 1.89
N GLY A 130 -7.02 -11.39 0.57
CA GLY A 130 -5.86 -11.56 -0.30
C GLY A 130 -5.03 -10.29 -0.47
N VAL A 131 -3.75 -10.46 -0.67
CA VAL A 131 -2.81 -9.37 -0.96
C VAL A 131 -2.54 -9.33 -2.46
N ILE A 132 -2.73 -8.16 -3.06
CA ILE A 132 -2.39 -7.90 -4.46
C ILE A 132 -1.15 -7.03 -4.49
N THR A 133 -0.11 -7.50 -5.14
CA THR A 133 1.11 -6.75 -5.42
C THR A 133 1.22 -6.47 -6.91
N ILE A 134 1.80 -5.34 -7.26
CA ILE A 134 2.06 -4.96 -8.65
C ILE A 134 3.57 -4.85 -8.80
N GLU A 135 4.11 -5.64 -9.71
CA GLU A 135 5.53 -5.68 -10.02
C GLU A 135 5.78 -5.40 -11.50
N GLU A 136 6.98 -4.96 -11.83
CA GLU A 136 7.36 -4.75 -13.22
C GLU A 136 7.58 -6.10 -13.89
N SER A 137 6.83 -6.37 -14.97
CA SER A 137 6.96 -7.62 -15.71
C SER A 137 8.32 -7.71 -16.41
N LYS A 138 8.92 -8.89 -16.38
CA LYS A 138 10.12 -9.22 -17.17
C LYS A 138 9.80 -9.45 -18.64
N THR A 139 8.52 -9.61 -18.96
CA THR A 139 8.00 -9.78 -20.33
C THR A 139 7.40 -8.46 -20.84
N MET A 140 7.10 -8.39 -22.13
CA MET A 140 6.41 -7.23 -22.74
C MET A 140 4.89 -7.28 -22.54
N LYS A 141 4.39 -8.21 -21.75
CA LYS A 141 2.95 -8.43 -21.52
C LYS A 141 2.59 -8.17 -20.07
N THR A 142 1.37 -7.69 -19.87
CA THR A 142 0.76 -7.65 -18.54
C THR A 142 0.17 -9.02 -18.24
N GLU A 143 0.60 -9.62 -17.14
CA GLU A 143 0.20 -10.98 -16.74
C GLU A 143 -0.31 -10.94 -15.30
N LEU A 144 -1.27 -11.81 -14.98
CA LEU A 144 -1.78 -12.01 -13.62
C LEU A 144 -1.30 -13.35 -13.11
N ASP A 145 -0.36 -13.32 -12.17
CA ASP A 145 0.11 -14.50 -11.47
C ASP A 145 -0.64 -14.69 -10.16
N LEU A 146 -1.22 -15.84 -9.96
CA LEU A 146 -1.90 -16.22 -8.74
C LEU A 146 -1.02 -17.15 -7.92
N VAL A 147 -0.71 -16.74 -6.70
CA VAL A 147 0.00 -17.56 -5.71
C VAL A 147 -0.98 -17.96 -4.62
N GLU A 148 -1.21 -19.25 -4.47
CA GLU A 148 -1.98 -19.78 -3.34
C GLU A 148 -1.08 -19.85 -2.11
N GLY A 149 -1.45 -19.17 -1.04
CA GLY A 149 -0.65 -19.10 0.16
C GLY A 149 -0.11 -17.72 0.46
N MET A 150 1.08 -17.63 1.01
CA MET A 150 1.70 -16.38 1.42
C MET A 150 3.16 -16.33 0.99
N GLN A 151 3.55 -15.27 0.29
CA GLN A 151 4.94 -15.05 -0.13
C GLN A 151 5.63 -14.06 0.81
N PHE A 152 6.86 -14.40 1.21
CA PHE A 152 7.68 -13.57 2.10
C PHE A 152 8.98 -13.18 1.41
N ASP A 153 9.44 -11.96 1.62
CA ASP A 153 10.71 -11.45 1.08
C ASP A 153 11.95 -11.93 1.84
N ARG A 154 11.76 -12.71 2.91
CA ARG A 154 12.86 -13.18 3.75
C ARG A 154 13.30 -14.57 3.32
N GLY A 155 14.58 -14.68 3.00
CA GLY A 155 15.22 -15.95 2.71
C GLY A 155 15.63 -16.72 3.94
N TYR A 156 16.38 -17.79 3.72
CA TYR A 156 16.87 -18.67 4.78
C TYR A 156 17.83 -17.96 5.75
N LEU A 157 17.78 -18.35 7.02
CA LEU A 157 18.82 -17.97 7.98
C LEU A 157 20.16 -18.64 7.69
N SER A 158 20.15 -19.78 7.00
CA SER A 158 21.33 -20.52 6.55
C SER A 158 21.01 -21.32 5.29
N ALA A 159 21.98 -21.43 4.40
CA ALA A 159 21.89 -22.25 3.19
C ALA A 159 21.62 -23.74 3.47
N TYR A 160 21.97 -24.22 4.67
CA TYR A 160 21.71 -25.60 5.10
C TYR A 160 20.22 -25.93 5.28
N PHE A 161 19.32 -24.95 5.27
CA PHE A 161 17.88 -25.18 5.26
C PHE A 161 17.30 -25.56 3.90
N SER A 162 18.09 -25.49 2.81
CA SER A 162 17.63 -25.96 1.51
C SER A 162 17.60 -27.50 1.46
N THR A 163 16.52 -28.06 0.91
CA THR A 163 16.39 -29.51 0.65
C THR A 163 17.05 -29.91 -0.65
N ASP A 164 17.10 -28.99 -1.63
CA ASP A 164 17.82 -29.12 -2.89
C ASP A 164 18.93 -28.06 -2.94
N MET A 165 20.17 -28.52 -2.78
CA MET A 165 21.34 -27.65 -2.75
C MET A 165 21.75 -27.12 -4.13
N GLU A 166 21.38 -27.82 -5.21
CA GLU A 166 21.71 -27.36 -6.57
C GLU A 166 20.81 -26.20 -6.99
N LYS A 167 19.53 -26.27 -6.64
CA LYS A 167 18.54 -25.22 -6.92
C LYS A 167 18.43 -24.19 -5.81
N MET A 168 19.05 -24.43 -4.66
CA MET A 168 18.92 -23.61 -3.45
C MET A 168 17.47 -23.38 -3.04
N VAL A 169 16.66 -24.46 -3.04
CA VAL A 169 15.23 -24.45 -2.72
C VAL A 169 14.97 -25.42 -1.56
N ALA A 170 14.06 -25.05 -0.65
CA ALA A 170 13.46 -25.95 0.32
C ALA A 170 12.02 -26.21 -0.08
N GLU A 171 11.77 -27.40 -0.62
CA GLU A 171 10.45 -27.85 -0.99
C GLU A 171 9.99 -28.92 0.00
N LEU A 172 8.86 -28.67 0.63
CA LEU A 172 8.26 -29.55 1.63
C LEU A 172 6.84 -29.85 1.15
N ASP A 173 6.58 -31.11 0.86
CA ASP A 173 5.28 -31.57 0.39
C ASP A 173 4.42 -32.02 1.59
N ASP A 174 3.24 -31.43 1.71
CA ASP A 174 2.27 -31.70 2.80
C ASP A 174 2.91 -31.71 4.21
N PRO A 175 3.64 -30.62 4.61
CA PRO A 175 4.35 -30.58 5.88
C PRO A 175 3.41 -30.33 7.06
N TYR A 176 3.78 -30.85 8.23
CA TYR A 176 3.19 -30.40 9.47
C TYR A 176 3.77 -29.04 9.88
N ILE A 177 2.91 -28.11 10.23
CA ILE A 177 3.30 -26.74 10.63
C ILE A 177 3.02 -26.55 12.12
N LEU A 178 4.07 -26.35 12.90
CA LEU A 178 3.95 -25.95 14.30
C LEU A 178 3.90 -24.44 14.42
N ILE A 179 2.77 -23.92 14.91
CA ILE A 179 2.58 -22.49 15.18
C ILE A 179 2.72 -22.26 16.68
N THR A 180 3.63 -21.38 17.08
CA THR A 180 3.88 -21.05 18.48
C THR A 180 4.31 -19.59 18.64
N ASP A 181 3.92 -18.96 19.73
CA ASP A 181 4.36 -17.64 20.18
C ASP A 181 5.62 -17.70 21.07
N LYS A 182 6.04 -18.91 21.46
CA LYS A 182 7.19 -19.14 22.33
C LYS A 182 8.48 -19.29 21.52
N LYS A 183 9.57 -18.75 22.04
CA LYS A 183 10.91 -19.03 21.54
C LYS A 183 11.32 -20.46 21.95
N ILE A 184 11.45 -21.35 20.98
CA ILE A 184 11.93 -22.71 21.20
C ILE A 184 13.46 -22.67 21.18
N THR A 185 14.07 -22.96 22.32
CA THR A 185 15.54 -22.96 22.48
C THR A 185 16.09 -24.35 22.70
N ASN A 186 15.24 -25.31 23.11
CA ASN A 186 15.63 -26.66 23.42
C ASN A 186 14.69 -27.65 22.70
N ILE A 187 15.28 -28.66 22.07
CA ILE A 187 14.54 -29.71 21.37
C ILE A 187 13.62 -30.51 22.31
N GLN A 188 13.97 -30.60 23.60
CA GLN A 188 13.17 -31.31 24.62
C GLN A 188 11.76 -30.73 24.77
N GLU A 189 11.57 -29.43 24.45
CA GLU A 189 10.26 -28.78 24.53
C GLU A 189 9.28 -29.29 23.47
N ILE A 190 9.78 -29.71 22.32
CA ILE A 190 8.99 -30.22 21.22
C ILE A 190 9.10 -31.75 21.02
N LEU A 191 9.93 -32.41 21.82
CA LEU A 191 10.18 -33.85 21.72
C LEU A 191 8.88 -34.68 21.78
N PRO A 192 7.93 -34.43 22.70
CA PRO A 192 6.67 -35.20 22.74
C PRO A 192 5.84 -35.07 21.46
N LEU A 193 5.89 -33.89 20.81
CA LEU A 193 5.21 -33.66 19.53
C LEU A 193 5.89 -34.42 18.42
N LEU A 194 7.22 -34.41 18.39
CA LEU A 194 7.99 -35.15 17.37
C LEU A 194 7.77 -36.66 17.49
N GLU A 195 7.71 -37.20 18.72
CA GLU A 195 7.40 -38.62 18.97
C GLU A 195 6.02 -39.01 18.43
N GLN A 196 5.00 -38.14 18.60
CA GLN A 196 3.67 -38.38 18.04
C GLN A 196 3.68 -38.38 16.51
N ILE A 197 4.43 -37.47 15.89
CA ILE A 197 4.55 -37.41 14.42
C ILE A 197 5.21 -38.68 13.88
N VAL A 198 6.30 -39.11 14.48
CA VAL A 198 6.98 -40.36 14.10
C VAL A 198 6.08 -41.58 14.28
N GLN A 199 5.29 -41.63 15.37
CA GLN A 199 4.32 -42.71 15.57
C GLN A 199 3.18 -42.71 14.56
N SER A 200 2.84 -41.56 14.00
CA SER A 200 1.82 -41.46 12.93
C SER A 200 2.30 -41.94 11.55
N GLY A 201 3.60 -42.28 11.42
CA GLY A 201 4.17 -42.82 10.19
C GLY A 201 4.58 -41.80 9.15
N LYS A 202 4.73 -40.56 9.55
CA LYS A 202 5.22 -39.45 8.72
C LYS A 202 6.61 -39.01 9.13
#